data_ed90c50f2425c98d418a54fb16b250d4
#
_entry.id   ed90c50f2425c98d418a54fb16b250d4
#
_cell.length_a   1.000
_cell.length_b   1.000
_cell.length_c   1.000
_cell.angle_alpha   90.00
_cell.angle_beta   90.00
_cell.angle_gamma   90.00
#
_symmetry.space_group_name_H-M   'P 1'
#
loop_
_entity.id
_entity.type
_entity.pdbx_description
1 polymer ?
#
loop_
_entity_poly.entity_id
_entity_poly.type
_entity_poly.pdbx_seq_one_letter_code
_entity_poly.pdbx_strand_id
1 'polypeptide(L)'
;KNLKSLFISLNSIAEKYKLPIVVSTHPRTKNRIEKMEEKIKPNKLIKFLKPQGFFDYINLQQFSKCVISDSGTITEESSILKFPAIMIRQAHERPEGMDKGTLIMSGLEKERILESLEVVIKQYEDEIVPQIVDDYNVDNVSSKVVKIILSYTEYVNRTVWKKDFSIKSN
;
A
#
# COMPACT_ATOMS: atom_id res chain seq x y z
N LYS A 1 11.43 -2.83 17.19
CA LYS A 1 10.36 -2.04 17.84
C LYS A 1 9.07 -2.09 16.98
N ASN A 2 9.12 -1.72 15.73
CA ASN A 2 7.94 -1.61 14.85
C ASN A 2 7.16 -2.93 14.64
N LEU A 3 7.86 -4.06 14.48
CA LEU A 3 7.20 -5.35 14.29
C LEU A 3 6.41 -5.79 15.54
N LYS A 4 6.92 -5.49 16.74
CA LYS A 4 6.23 -5.75 18.01
C LYS A 4 4.92 -4.95 18.13
N SER A 5 4.97 -3.65 17.82
CA SER A 5 3.76 -2.80 17.79
C SER A 5 2.73 -3.32 16.80
N LEU A 6 3.19 -3.73 15.59
CA LEU A 6 2.29 -4.31 14.59
C LEU A 6 1.58 -5.58 15.09
N PHE A 7 2.30 -6.51 15.75
CA PHE A 7 1.69 -7.72 16.32
C PHE A 7 0.65 -7.42 17.39
N ILE A 8 0.92 -6.46 18.26
CA ILE A 8 -0.04 -6.00 19.28
C ILE A 8 -1.29 -5.44 18.59
N SER A 9 -1.11 -4.62 17.56
CA SER A 9 -2.23 -4.05 16.79
C SER A 9 -3.04 -5.13 16.09
N LEU A 10 -2.39 -6.11 15.42
CA LEU A 10 -3.08 -7.22 14.75
C LEU A 10 -3.89 -8.08 15.73
N ASN A 11 -3.36 -8.36 16.93
CA ASN A 11 -4.11 -9.08 17.97
C ASN A 11 -5.35 -8.28 18.39
N SER A 12 -5.21 -6.98 18.63
CA SER A 12 -6.34 -6.12 19.00
C SER A 12 -7.39 -6.01 17.89
N ILE A 13 -6.98 -5.96 16.62
CA ILE A 13 -7.89 -6.00 15.47
C ILE A 13 -8.65 -7.34 15.43
N ALA A 14 -7.94 -8.46 15.59
CA ALA A 14 -8.56 -9.79 15.61
C ALA A 14 -9.58 -9.94 16.75
N GLU A 15 -9.29 -9.39 17.92
CA GLU A 15 -10.19 -9.39 19.07
C GLU A 15 -11.44 -8.51 18.86
N LYS A 16 -11.24 -7.30 18.27
CA LYS A 16 -12.32 -6.35 18.02
C LYS A 16 -13.27 -6.83 16.92
N TYR A 17 -12.73 -7.22 15.78
CA TYR A 17 -13.55 -7.52 14.61
C TYR A 17 -13.94 -9.00 14.48
N LYS A 18 -13.24 -9.91 15.16
CA LYS A 18 -13.49 -11.38 15.12
C LYS A 18 -13.48 -11.96 13.70
N LEU A 19 -12.73 -11.35 12.80
CA LEU A 19 -12.54 -11.76 11.42
C LEU A 19 -11.13 -12.35 11.22
N PRO A 20 -10.94 -13.23 10.24
CA PRO A 20 -9.61 -13.71 9.88
C PRO A 20 -8.77 -12.56 9.33
N ILE A 21 -7.51 -12.50 9.76
CA ILE A 21 -6.50 -11.56 9.26
C ILE A 21 -5.50 -12.36 8.43
N VAL A 22 -5.43 -12.08 7.14
CA VAL A 22 -4.44 -12.67 6.23
C VAL A 22 -3.24 -11.74 6.14
N VAL A 23 -2.06 -12.25 6.51
CA VAL A 23 -0.81 -11.51 6.43
C VAL A 23 0.07 -12.12 5.35
N SER A 24 0.23 -11.42 4.23
CA SER A 24 1.19 -11.79 3.19
C SER A 24 2.61 -11.54 3.69
N THR A 25 3.42 -12.58 3.75
CA THR A 25 4.71 -12.52 4.45
C THR A 25 5.85 -12.81 3.49
N HIS A 26 6.72 -11.82 3.27
CA HIS A 26 7.95 -12.04 2.51
C HIS A 26 8.87 -13.03 3.27
N PRO A 27 9.57 -13.97 2.59
CA PRO A 27 10.43 -14.97 3.22
C PRO A 27 11.44 -14.42 4.23
N ARG A 28 12.00 -13.24 3.96
CA ARG A 28 12.93 -12.56 4.89
C ARG A 28 12.29 -12.14 6.21
N THR A 29 10.98 -11.91 6.21
CA THR A 29 10.24 -11.49 7.40
C THR A 29 9.80 -12.69 8.24
N LYS A 30 9.66 -13.87 7.62
CA LYS A 30 9.20 -15.10 8.27
C LYS A 30 10.05 -15.45 9.51
N ASN A 31 11.36 -15.49 9.38
CA ASN A 31 12.26 -15.81 10.50
C ASN A 31 12.18 -14.79 11.65
N ARG A 32 11.82 -13.54 11.36
CA ARG A 32 11.61 -12.52 12.39
C ARG A 32 10.27 -12.72 13.10
N ILE A 33 9.27 -13.15 12.37
CA ILE A 33 7.94 -13.47 12.89
C ILE A 33 8.03 -14.65 13.83
N GLU A 34 8.66 -15.76 13.43
CA GLU A 34 8.85 -16.96 14.24
C GLU A 34 9.53 -16.66 15.58
N LYS A 35 10.60 -15.86 15.58
CA LYS A 35 11.27 -15.40 16.79
C LYS A 35 10.42 -14.49 17.68
N MET A 36 9.39 -13.88 17.13
CA MET A 36 8.47 -13.01 17.87
C MET A 36 7.26 -13.77 18.40
N GLU A 37 6.81 -14.81 17.70
CA GLU A 37 5.76 -15.71 18.15
C GLU A 37 6.10 -16.36 19.50
N GLU A 38 7.39 -16.60 19.75
CA GLU A 38 7.88 -17.07 21.06
C GLU A 38 7.59 -16.07 22.20
N LYS A 39 7.45 -14.77 21.89
CA LYS A 39 7.29 -13.67 22.86
C LYS A 39 5.88 -13.10 22.90
N ILE A 40 5.21 -13.06 21.75
CA ILE A 40 3.85 -12.52 21.60
C ILE A 40 3.06 -13.54 20.81
N LYS A 41 2.20 -14.28 21.50
CA LYS A 41 1.37 -15.30 20.88
C LYS A 41 0.34 -14.64 19.95
N PRO A 42 0.37 -14.93 18.64
CA PRO A 42 -0.62 -14.37 17.71
C PRO A 42 -2.01 -14.95 17.98
N ASN A 43 -3.03 -14.13 17.76
CA ASN A 43 -4.41 -14.59 17.80
C ASN A 43 -4.63 -15.68 16.74
N LYS A 44 -5.48 -16.67 17.04
CA LYS A 44 -5.79 -17.80 16.14
C LYS A 44 -6.38 -17.36 14.78
N LEU A 45 -6.95 -16.17 14.71
CA LEU A 45 -7.50 -15.58 13.49
C LEU A 45 -6.42 -15.01 12.56
N ILE A 46 -5.19 -14.79 13.04
CA ILE A 46 -4.10 -14.28 12.22
C ILE A 46 -3.45 -15.44 11.45
N LYS A 47 -3.46 -15.34 10.12
CA LYS A 47 -2.93 -16.35 9.20
C LYS A 47 -1.78 -15.76 8.39
N PHE A 48 -0.56 -16.25 8.65
CA PHE A 48 0.63 -15.87 7.88
C PHE A 48 0.73 -16.75 6.64
N LEU A 49 0.58 -16.14 5.47
CA LEU A 49 0.66 -16.82 4.19
C LEU A 49 1.95 -16.43 3.44
N LYS A 50 2.39 -17.32 2.56
CA LYS A 50 3.41 -16.97 1.56
C LYS A 50 2.88 -15.87 0.64
N PRO A 51 3.75 -15.10 -0.04
CA PRO A 51 3.31 -14.17 -1.07
C PRO A 51 2.38 -14.85 -2.07
N GLN A 52 1.26 -14.23 -2.35
CA GLN A 52 0.24 -14.74 -3.27
C GLN A 52 0.56 -14.32 -4.70
N GLY A 53 0.01 -15.01 -5.69
CA GLY A 53 0.00 -14.56 -7.06
C GLY A 53 -0.81 -13.26 -7.23
N PHE A 54 -0.58 -12.55 -8.32
CA PHE A 54 -1.19 -11.23 -8.57
C PHE A 54 -2.72 -11.27 -8.47
N PHE A 55 -3.36 -12.22 -9.15
CA PHE A 55 -4.83 -12.31 -9.16
C PHE A 55 -5.41 -12.68 -7.79
N ASP A 56 -4.78 -13.60 -7.07
CA ASP A 56 -5.20 -13.99 -5.73
C ASP A 56 -5.04 -12.84 -4.75
N TYR A 57 -3.95 -12.06 -4.88
CA TYR A 57 -3.70 -10.88 -4.05
C TYR A 57 -4.76 -9.80 -4.28
N ILE A 58 -5.08 -9.49 -5.54
CA ILE A 58 -6.13 -8.52 -5.88
C ILE A 58 -7.50 -8.98 -5.35
N ASN A 59 -7.85 -10.25 -5.50
CA ASN A 59 -9.08 -10.81 -4.93
C ASN A 59 -9.13 -10.64 -3.41
N LEU A 60 -8.04 -10.97 -2.71
CA LEU A 60 -7.97 -10.79 -1.25
C LEU A 60 -8.17 -9.32 -0.85
N GLN A 61 -7.62 -8.38 -1.61
CA GLN A 61 -7.82 -6.95 -1.35
C GLN A 61 -9.28 -6.52 -1.55
N GLN A 62 -9.88 -6.86 -2.71
CA GLN A 62 -11.23 -6.42 -3.08
C GLN A 62 -12.32 -6.99 -2.16
N PHE A 63 -12.13 -8.22 -1.67
CA PHE A 63 -13.12 -8.90 -0.80
C PHE A 63 -12.78 -8.83 0.68
N SER A 64 -11.75 -8.08 1.08
CA SER A 64 -11.43 -7.86 2.48
C SER A 64 -12.33 -6.79 3.11
N LYS A 65 -12.54 -6.89 4.41
CA LYS A 65 -13.22 -5.84 5.18
C LYS A 65 -12.44 -4.52 5.18
N CYS A 66 -11.12 -4.60 5.18
CA CYS A 66 -10.18 -3.49 4.99
C CYS A 66 -8.78 -4.04 4.74
N VAL A 67 -8.01 -3.35 3.91
CA VAL A 67 -6.60 -3.66 3.66
C VAL A 67 -5.72 -2.78 4.53
N ILE A 68 -4.71 -3.39 5.16
CA ILE A 68 -3.67 -2.70 5.94
C ILE A 68 -2.34 -2.91 5.23
N SER A 69 -1.69 -1.85 4.79
CA SER A 69 -0.45 -1.96 4.02
C SER A 69 0.59 -0.91 4.41
N ASP A 70 1.87 -1.28 4.27
CA ASP A 70 3.01 -0.36 4.31
C ASP A 70 3.55 -0.03 2.91
N SER A 71 2.96 -0.59 1.87
CA SER A 71 3.29 -0.30 0.47
C SER A 71 2.71 1.03 0.01
N GLY A 72 3.48 1.81 -0.74
CA GLY A 72 2.98 3.03 -1.38
C GLY A 72 1.90 2.75 -2.42
N THR A 73 1.96 1.60 -3.13
CA THR A 73 0.99 1.22 -4.18
C THR A 73 -0.42 1.01 -3.67
N ILE A 74 -0.63 0.86 -2.36
CA ILE A 74 -1.96 0.73 -1.79
C ILE A 74 -2.85 1.95 -2.09
N THR A 75 -2.24 3.12 -2.27
CA THR A 75 -2.96 4.35 -2.61
C THR A 75 -3.59 4.26 -4.00
N GLU A 76 -2.81 3.81 -4.99
CA GLU A 76 -3.31 3.57 -6.36
C GLU A 76 -4.31 2.41 -6.39
N GLU A 77 -3.95 1.30 -5.76
CA GLU A 77 -4.75 0.07 -5.74
C GLU A 77 -6.13 0.32 -5.11
N SER A 78 -6.21 0.96 -3.94
CA SER A 78 -7.47 1.25 -3.27
C SER A 78 -8.32 2.28 -4.03
N SER A 79 -7.69 3.28 -4.65
CA SER A 79 -8.38 4.27 -5.46
C SER A 79 -9.02 3.67 -6.72
N ILE A 80 -8.27 2.83 -7.45
CA ILE A 80 -8.72 2.22 -8.71
C ILE A 80 -9.75 1.12 -8.45
N LEU A 81 -9.48 0.26 -7.48
CA LEU A 81 -10.30 -0.93 -7.20
C LEU A 81 -11.41 -0.70 -6.17
N LYS A 82 -11.43 0.48 -5.56
CA LYS A 82 -12.48 0.94 -4.63
C LYS A 82 -12.71 0.01 -3.45
N PHE A 83 -11.63 -0.42 -2.79
CA PHE A 83 -11.71 -1.16 -1.54
C PHE A 83 -11.22 -0.33 -0.35
N PRO A 84 -11.73 -0.55 0.87
CA PRO A 84 -11.31 0.18 2.06
C PRO A 84 -9.87 -0.16 2.43
N ALA A 85 -9.04 0.86 2.66
CA ALA A 85 -7.64 0.68 3.01
C ALA A 85 -7.12 1.71 4.01
N ILE A 86 -6.12 1.31 4.79
CA ILE A 86 -5.29 2.21 5.60
C ILE A 86 -3.80 1.94 5.34
N MET A 87 -3.00 2.98 5.44
CA MET A 87 -1.54 2.90 5.30
C MET A 87 -0.87 3.03 6.67
N ILE A 88 -0.04 2.05 7.05
CA ILE A 88 0.67 2.02 8.33
C ILE A 88 2.10 2.61 8.25
N ARG A 89 2.28 3.66 7.44
CA ARG A 89 3.55 4.39 7.29
C ARG A 89 3.53 5.70 8.08
N GLN A 90 4.72 6.27 8.27
CA GLN A 90 4.90 7.60 8.89
C GLN A 90 5.23 8.67 7.84
N ALA A 91 5.42 8.28 6.59
CA ALA A 91 5.62 9.17 5.45
C ALA A 91 4.94 8.58 4.22
N HIS A 92 4.39 9.44 3.38
CA HIS A 92 3.76 9.06 2.12
C HIS A 92 4.61 9.49 0.92
N GLU A 93 4.42 8.81 -0.18
CA GLU A 93 5.09 9.05 -1.46
C GLU A 93 4.08 9.46 -2.55
N ARG A 94 2.80 9.51 -2.20
CA ARG A 94 1.66 9.77 -3.10
C ARG A 94 0.69 10.76 -2.45
N PRO A 95 1.08 12.05 -2.40
CA PRO A 95 0.28 13.09 -1.75
C PRO A 95 -1.09 13.24 -2.40
N GLU A 96 -1.20 13.02 -3.72
CA GLU A 96 -2.43 13.11 -4.49
C GLU A 96 -3.55 12.20 -3.94
N GLY A 97 -3.20 11.00 -3.48
CA GLY A 97 -4.17 10.09 -2.87
C GLY A 97 -4.60 10.53 -1.47
N MET A 98 -3.70 11.16 -0.72
CA MET A 98 -4.02 11.73 0.60
C MET A 98 -4.95 12.94 0.45
N ASP A 99 -4.65 13.85 -0.48
CA ASP A 99 -5.42 15.06 -0.74
C ASP A 99 -6.84 14.77 -1.21
N LYS A 100 -7.04 13.63 -1.90
CA LYS A 100 -8.36 13.16 -2.34
C LYS A 100 -9.07 12.27 -1.30
N GLY A 101 -8.45 12.01 -0.15
CA GLY A 101 -9.04 11.20 0.91
C GLY A 101 -9.22 9.72 0.55
N THR A 102 -8.37 9.18 -0.31
CA THR A 102 -8.46 7.77 -0.76
C THR A 102 -8.28 6.78 0.38
N LEU A 103 -7.37 7.07 1.30
CA LEU A 103 -7.09 6.24 2.47
C LEU A 103 -6.56 7.07 3.64
N ILE A 104 -6.45 6.48 4.82
CA ILE A 104 -5.88 7.11 6.00
C ILE A 104 -4.46 6.58 6.23
N MET A 105 -3.49 7.47 6.41
CA MET A 105 -2.16 7.14 6.91
C MET A 105 -2.16 7.14 8.45
N SER A 106 -2.29 5.97 9.05
CA SER A 106 -2.45 5.81 10.51
C SER A 106 -1.12 5.79 11.29
N GLY A 107 -0.01 5.47 10.61
CA GLY A 107 1.22 5.11 11.31
C GLY A 107 1.12 3.74 11.99
N LEU A 108 1.96 3.50 13.02
CA LEU A 108 2.11 2.20 13.67
C LEU A 108 1.54 2.13 15.09
N GLU A 109 0.99 3.22 15.60
CA GLU A 109 0.37 3.25 16.93
C GLU A 109 -0.98 2.54 16.92
N LYS A 110 -1.17 1.61 17.87
CA LYS A 110 -2.33 0.71 17.93
C LYS A 110 -3.66 1.46 17.91
N GLU A 111 -3.76 2.48 18.72
CA GLU A 111 -4.96 3.30 18.88
C GLU A 111 -5.33 4.00 17.57
N ARG A 112 -4.33 4.55 16.87
CA ARG A 112 -4.50 5.21 15.58
C ARG A 112 -4.92 4.23 14.47
N ILE A 113 -4.36 3.02 14.48
CA ILE A 113 -4.75 1.96 13.54
C ILE A 113 -6.21 1.58 13.76
N LEU A 114 -6.63 1.34 15.01
CA LEU A 114 -8.01 0.95 15.32
C LEU A 114 -9.02 2.06 14.99
N GLU A 115 -8.70 3.31 15.28
CA GLU A 115 -9.53 4.48 14.94
C GLU A 115 -9.66 4.62 13.41
N SER A 116 -8.54 4.54 12.68
CA SER A 116 -8.53 4.64 11.22
C SER A 116 -9.34 3.52 10.55
N LEU A 117 -9.21 2.29 11.04
CA LEU A 117 -10.02 1.16 10.56
C LEU A 117 -11.52 1.39 10.77
N GLU A 118 -11.90 1.88 11.96
CA GLU A 118 -13.30 2.15 12.28
C GLU A 118 -13.90 3.20 11.35
N VAL A 119 -13.19 4.30 11.12
CA VAL A 119 -13.62 5.36 10.22
C VAL A 119 -13.77 4.86 8.78
N VAL A 120 -12.72 4.21 8.25
CA VAL A 120 -12.72 3.76 6.84
C VAL A 120 -13.78 2.69 6.61
N ILE A 121 -13.89 1.70 7.51
CA ILE A 121 -14.89 0.64 7.38
C ILE A 121 -16.30 1.24 7.43
N LYS A 122 -16.56 2.16 8.36
CA LYS A 122 -17.87 2.80 8.49
C LYS A 122 -18.25 3.61 7.25
N GLN A 123 -17.31 4.37 6.70
CA GLN A 123 -17.54 5.13 5.46
C GLN A 123 -17.97 4.21 4.30
N TYR A 124 -17.27 3.09 4.12
CA TYR A 124 -17.63 2.12 3.07
C TYR A 124 -18.96 1.39 3.32
N GLU A 125 -19.31 1.13 4.59
CA GLU A 125 -20.64 0.59 4.96
C GLU A 125 -21.76 1.59 4.69
N ASP A 126 -21.49 2.88 4.81
CA ASP A 126 -22.42 3.97 4.50
C ASP A 126 -22.37 4.38 3.02
N GLU A 127 -21.72 3.57 2.16
CA GLU A 127 -21.54 3.83 0.72
C GLU A 127 -20.79 5.14 0.38
N ILE A 128 -20.02 5.66 1.35
CA ILE A 128 -19.15 6.81 1.14
C ILE A 128 -17.81 6.30 0.61
N VAL A 129 -17.77 6.08 -0.71
CA VAL A 129 -16.56 5.60 -1.40
C VAL A 129 -15.85 6.77 -2.07
N PRO A 130 -14.54 6.98 -1.81
CA PRO A 130 -13.78 8.03 -2.48
C PRO A 130 -13.84 7.92 -4.00
N GLN A 131 -13.84 9.06 -4.68
CA GLN A 131 -13.70 9.07 -6.14
C GLN A 131 -12.26 8.63 -6.50
N ILE A 132 -12.14 8.03 -7.69
CA ILE A 132 -10.81 7.70 -8.21
C ILE A 132 -9.98 8.98 -8.36
N VAL A 133 -8.72 8.91 -7.96
CA VAL A 133 -7.77 10.02 -8.15
C VAL A 133 -7.56 10.24 -9.64
N ASP A 134 -7.68 11.49 -10.08
CA ASP A 134 -7.63 11.85 -11.52
C ASP A 134 -6.34 11.36 -12.19
N ASP A 135 -5.19 11.44 -11.47
CA ASP A 135 -3.90 10.97 -11.96
C ASP A 135 -3.83 9.45 -12.18
N TYR A 136 -4.71 8.68 -11.52
CA TYR A 136 -4.81 7.23 -11.67
C TYR A 136 -5.89 6.80 -12.66
N ASN A 137 -6.80 7.71 -13.01
CA ASN A 137 -7.91 7.47 -13.93
C ASN A 137 -7.51 7.81 -15.37
N VAL A 138 -6.41 7.26 -15.84
CA VAL A 138 -5.88 7.53 -17.18
C VAL A 138 -5.53 6.24 -17.91
N ASP A 139 -5.94 6.18 -19.17
CA ASP A 139 -5.55 5.12 -20.08
C ASP A 139 -4.18 5.42 -20.72
N ASN A 140 -3.63 4.45 -21.44
CA ASN A 140 -2.43 4.58 -22.26
C ASN A 140 -1.17 5.11 -21.53
N VAL A 141 -0.98 4.77 -20.24
CA VAL A 141 0.17 5.20 -19.44
C VAL A 141 1.50 4.84 -20.11
N SER A 142 1.62 3.64 -20.70
CA SER A 142 2.81 3.21 -21.41
C SER A 142 3.18 4.13 -22.58
N SER A 143 2.19 4.58 -23.35
CA SER A 143 2.39 5.53 -24.45
C SER A 143 2.85 6.90 -23.97
N LYS A 144 2.34 7.36 -22.82
CA LYS A 144 2.79 8.60 -22.18
C LYS A 144 4.23 8.48 -21.72
N VAL A 145 4.59 7.36 -21.07
CA VAL A 145 5.96 7.10 -20.61
C VAL A 145 6.94 7.09 -21.79
N VAL A 146 6.62 6.44 -22.88
CA VAL A 146 7.45 6.46 -24.11
C VAL A 146 7.66 7.89 -24.61
N LYS A 147 6.61 8.69 -24.70
CA LYS A 147 6.72 10.09 -25.12
C LYS A 147 7.61 10.93 -24.18
N ILE A 148 7.46 10.73 -22.88
CA ILE A 148 8.30 11.42 -21.88
C ILE A 148 9.77 11.02 -22.05
N ILE A 149 10.07 9.73 -22.17
CA ILE A 149 11.43 9.24 -22.39
C ILE A 149 12.03 9.87 -23.64
N LEU A 150 11.35 9.79 -24.76
CA LEU A 150 11.84 10.35 -26.04
C LEU A 150 12.02 11.87 -25.98
N SER A 151 11.14 12.58 -25.27
CA SER A 151 11.22 14.03 -25.14
C SER A 151 12.39 14.49 -24.26
N TYR A 152 12.68 13.78 -23.18
CA TYR A 152 13.59 14.27 -22.15
C TYR A 152 14.97 13.61 -22.16
N THR A 153 15.18 12.48 -22.83
CA THR A 153 16.46 11.77 -22.76
C THR A 153 17.64 12.64 -23.23
N GLU A 154 17.54 13.26 -24.41
CA GLU A 154 18.62 14.14 -24.90
C GLU A 154 18.72 15.44 -24.12
N TYR A 155 17.58 16.02 -23.73
CA TYR A 155 17.56 17.21 -22.87
C TYR A 155 18.31 16.97 -21.56
N VAL A 156 18.00 15.89 -20.85
CA VAL A 156 18.66 15.52 -19.58
C VAL A 156 20.16 15.22 -19.82
N ASN A 157 20.50 14.47 -20.85
CA ASN A 157 21.88 14.17 -21.17
C ASN A 157 22.70 15.46 -21.38
N ARG A 158 22.17 16.41 -22.13
CA ARG A 158 22.84 17.69 -22.43
C ARG A 158 22.87 18.64 -21.23
N THR A 159 21.73 18.81 -20.52
CA THR A 159 21.60 19.86 -19.50
C THR A 159 22.03 19.39 -18.12
N VAL A 160 21.73 18.14 -17.74
CA VAL A 160 22.02 17.60 -16.40
C VAL A 160 23.36 16.88 -16.40
N TRP A 161 23.51 15.91 -17.29
CA TRP A 161 24.69 15.05 -17.32
C TRP A 161 25.88 15.65 -18.07
N LYS A 162 25.70 16.80 -18.75
CA LYS A 162 26.74 17.52 -19.52
C LYS A 162 27.48 16.59 -20.52
N LYS A 163 26.76 15.61 -21.08
CA LYS A 163 27.35 14.73 -22.08
C LYS A 163 27.58 15.48 -23.39
N ASP A 164 28.82 15.50 -23.86
CA ASP A 164 29.15 16.02 -25.19
C ASP A 164 28.61 15.07 -26.24
N PHE A 165 27.58 15.50 -26.95
CA PHE A 165 27.19 14.91 -28.23
C PHE A 165 28.07 15.49 -29.34
N SER A 166 29.37 15.24 -29.31
CA SER A 166 30.16 15.39 -30.54
C SER A 166 29.61 14.40 -31.55
N ILE A 167 28.86 14.93 -32.48
CA ILE A 167 28.33 14.20 -33.63
C ILE A 167 29.50 13.50 -34.29
N LYS A 168 29.56 12.19 -34.24
CA LYS A 168 30.33 11.42 -35.18
C LYS A 168 29.64 11.58 -36.55
N SER A 169 29.97 12.64 -37.25
CA SER A 169 29.72 12.75 -38.67
C SER A 169 30.60 11.73 -39.35
N ASN A 170 29.99 10.67 -39.81
CA ASN A 170 30.49 9.84 -40.92
C ASN A 170 29.56 10.01 -42.10
#